data_13eaa72bd6c650d7efd5aba2dbb74279
#
_entry.id   13eaa72bd6c650d7efd5aba2dbb74279
#
_cell.length_a   1.000
_cell.length_b   1.000
_cell.length_c   1.000
_cell.angle_alpha   90.00
_cell.angle_beta   90.00
_cell.angle_gamma   90.00
#
_symmetry.space_group_name_H-M   'P 1'
#
loop_
_entity.id
_entity.type
_entity.pdbx_description
1 polymer ?
#
loop_
_entity_poly.entity_id
_entity_poly.type
_entity_poly.pdbx_seq_one_letter_code
_entity_poly.pdbx_strand_id
1 'polypeptide(L)'
;GETVDLGGFRLRARIPGSMPCVDTPFDFGANTLVVDVLAEQELNAALEGLVPYKVDASELTSMIKVSNVTDVATMHIGEIRGTDEFIITGNGVTLDAPGESAKLVDKKTQAELATAEVVSVSKGQRATCKFAAVTGGVAAGQYWLVVTTFGLIGETMPRVFRKPVTLVEAIPAPPEPIAKSEDGITKVMTFVDAVTGADRVITGMNDFVLDGEGLELAEDGGDGVTGVKCSGPGLEDYLDLTQGARNDGSKLIAGVGSYVDTLEPGDHECHLGLYLKHGEATDLNVWIDFTLRKE
;
A
#
# COMPACT_ATOMS: atom_id res chain seq x y z
N GLY A 1 -32.28 -20.86 -26.70
CA GLY A 1 -32.67 -20.28 -25.39
C GLY A 1 -34.16 -20.07 -25.39
N GLU A 2 -34.82 -20.47 -24.35
CA GLU A 2 -36.24 -20.19 -24.18
C GLU A 2 -36.47 -18.70 -24.00
N THR A 3 -37.48 -18.16 -24.66
CA THR A 3 -37.91 -16.78 -24.52
C THR A 3 -39.19 -16.80 -23.69
N VAL A 4 -39.16 -16.10 -22.56
CA VAL A 4 -40.33 -15.94 -21.69
C VAL A 4 -41.01 -14.62 -22.06
N ASP A 5 -42.25 -14.68 -22.47
CA ASP A 5 -43.07 -13.50 -22.73
C ASP A 5 -43.78 -13.10 -21.44
N LEU A 6 -43.52 -11.89 -20.97
CA LEU A 6 -44.10 -11.33 -19.75
C LEU A 6 -45.06 -10.17 -20.06
N GLY A 7 -45.75 -10.24 -21.18
CA GLY A 7 -46.82 -9.25 -21.51
C GLY A 7 -46.20 -7.87 -21.84
N GLY A 8 -45.31 -7.80 -22.82
CA GLY A 8 -44.64 -6.56 -23.28
C GLY A 8 -43.14 -6.57 -23.07
N PHE A 9 -42.64 -7.58 -22.36
CA PHE A 9 -41.20 -7.86 -22.27
C PHE A 9 -40.91 -9.26 -22.75
N ARG A 10 -39.82 -9.38 -23.50
CA ARG A 10 -39.21 -10.68 -23.79
C ARG A 10 -37.90 -10.79 -23.05
N LEU A 11 -37.84 -11.75 -22.16
CA LEU A 11 -36.58 -12.13 -21.52
C LEU A 11 -35.94 -13.24 -22.33
N ARG A 12 -34.75 -13.02 -22.79
CA ARG A 12 -33.93 -14.01 -23.45
C ARG A 12 -32.68 -14.29 -22.60
N ALA A 13 -32.66 -15.45 -22.01
CA ALA A 13 -31.45 -15.94 -21.37
C ALA A 13 -30.48 -16.51 -22.40
N ARG A 14 -29.24 -16.09 -22.40
CA ARG A 14 -28.17 -16.66 -23.23
C ARG A 14 -26.90 -16.82 -22.40
N ILE A 15 -26.14 -17.85 -22.78
CA ILE A 15 -24.79 -18.06 -22.25
C ILE A 15 -23.85 -17.66 -23.40
N PRO A 16 -23.09 -16.54 -23.25
CA PRO A 16 -22.09 -16.21 -24.26
C PRO A 16 -20.93 -17.21 -24.19
N GLY A 17 -20.48 -17.63 -25.34
CA GLY A 17 -19.42 -18.64 -25.52
C GLY A 17 -19.93 -20.00 -25.98
N SER A 18 -19.02 -20.94 -26.23
CA SER A 18 -19.34 -22.33 -26.62
C SER A 18 -19.33 -23.21 -25.38
N MET A 19 -20.42 -23.92 -25.15
CA MET A 19 -20.43 -25.02 -24.17
C MET A 19 -19.87 -26.28 -24.83
N PRO A 20 -19.09 -27.11 -24.13
CA PRO A 20 -18.49 -28.32 -24.68
C PRO A 20 -19.50 -29.35 -25.20
N CYS A 21 -20.64 -29.45 -24.54
CA CYS A 21 -21.79 -30.25 -25.01
C CYS A 21 -23.08 -29.78 -24.32
N VAL A 22 -24.23 -30.27 -24.86
CA VAL A 22 -25.57 -29.87 -24.37
C VAL A 22 -25.84 -30.36 -22.94
N ASP A 23 -25.18 -31.45 -22.53
CA ASP A 23 -25.37 -32.07 -21.21
C ASP A 23 -24.37 -31.54 -20.13
N THR A 24 -23.55 -30.54 -20.47
CA THR A 24 -22.64 -29.94 -19.49
C THR A 24 -23.45 -29.16 -18.46
N PRO A 25 -23.35 -29.47 -17.15
CA PRO A 25 -24.02 -28.69 -16.11
C PRO A 25 -23.61 -27.24 -16.16
N PHE A 26 -24.57 -26.34 -15.98
CA PHE A 26 -24.31 -24.92 -15.91
C PHE A 26 -23.55 -24.60 -14.61
N ASP A 27 -22.33 -24.11 -14.73
CA ASP A 27 -21.51 -23.66 -13.60
C ASP A 27 -21.50 -22.11 -13.56
N PHE A 28 -22.15 -21.55 -12.54
CA PHE A 28 -22.16 -20.10 -12.31
C PHE A 28 -20.78 -19.52 -11.99
N GLY A 29 -19.79 -20.33 -11.65
CA GLY A 29 -18.39 -19.91 -11.46
C GLY A 29 -17.62 -19.76 -12.77
N ALA A 30 -17.97 -20.56 -13.79
CA ALA A 30 -17.28 -20.62 -15.07
C ALA A 30 -18.09 -19.99 -16.22
N ASN A 31 -19.42 -19.88 -16.06
CA ASN A 31 -20.31 -19.41 -17.13
C ASN A 31 -21.04 -18.14 -16.69
N THR A 32 -21.17 -17.19 -17.61
CA THR A 32 -21.96 -15.98 -17.39
C THR A 32 -23.34 -16.16 -18.04
N LEU A 33 -24.40 -16.06 -17.24
CA LEU A 33 -25.75 -15.97 -17.75
C LEU A 33 -26.05 -14.51 -18.09
N VAL A 34 -26.29 -14.23 -19.38
CA VAL A 34 -26.75 -12.92 -19.82
C VAL A 34 -28.25 -12.98 -20.05
N VAL A 35 -28.98 -12.12 -19.38
CA VAL A 35 -30.40 -11.95 -19.61
C VAL A 35 -30.59 -10.67 -20.42
N ASP A 36 -30.93 -10.81 -21.68
CA ASP A 36 -31.30 -9.70 -22.52
C ASP A 36 -32.77 -9.36 -22.27
N VAL A 37 -33.05 -8.13 -21.87
CA VAL A 37 -34.42 -7.60 -21.78
C VAL A 37 -34.73 -6.89 -23.09
N LEU A 38 -35.60 -7.48 -23.88
CA LEU A 38 -36.06 -6.89 -25.12
C LEU A 38 -37.39 -6.18 -24.85
N ALA A 39 -37.37 -4.85 -24.86
CA ALA A 39 -38.57 -4.04 -24.75
C ALA A 39 -39.27 -3.95 -26.10
N GLU A 40 -40.56 -4.26 -26.18
CA GLU A 40 -41.36 -3.95 -27.35
C GLU A 40 -41.76 -2.46 -27.34
N GLN A 41 -41.98 -1.89 -28.53
CA GLN A 41 -42.19 -0.44 -28.71
C GLN A 41 -43.37 0.16 -27.89
N GLU A 42 -44.31 -0.66 -27.49
CA GLU A 42 -45.45 -0.26 -26.65
C GLU A 42 -45.07 -0.06 -25.16
N LEU A 43 -43.92 -0.51 -24.77
CA LEU A 43 -43.46 -0.48 -23.38
C LEU A 43 -42.98 0.89 -22.91
N ASN A 44 -42.47 1.73 -23.79
CA ASN A 44 -41.95 3.04 -23.40
C ASN A 44 -43.08 3.94 -22.81
N ALA A 45 -44.29 3.80 -23.33
CA ALA A 45 -45.48 4.52 -22.79
C ALA A 45 -45.94 3.94 -21.44
N ALA A 46 -45.75 2.65 -21.19
CA ALA A 46 -46.11 2.01 -19.93
C ALA A 46 -45.08 2.23 -18.84
N LEU A 47 -43.80 2.45 -19.21
CA LEU A 47 -42.70 2.72 -18.26
C LEU A 47 -42.76 4.12 -17.65
N GLU A 48 -43.41 5.11 -18.29
CA GLU A 48 -43.57 6.45 -17.76
C GLU A 48 -44.43 6.52 -16.47
N GLY A 49 -45.17 5.45 -16.17
CA GLY A 49 -46.01 5.34 -14.96
C GLY A 49 -45.49 4.34 -13.90
N LEU A 50 -44.40 3.63 -14.18
CA LEU A 50 -43.91 2.64 -13.22
C LEU A 50 -43.04 3.30 -12.14
N VAL A 51 -43.49 3.18 -10.91
CA VAL A 51 -42.62 3.43 -9.75
C VAL A 51 -41.56 2.33 -9.73
N PRO A 52 -40.26 2.68 -9.70
CA PRO A 52 -39.21 1.67 -9.70
C PRO A 52 -39.40 0.74 -8.50
N TYR A 53 -39.62 -0.54 -8.79
CA TYR A 53 -39.73 -1.57 -7.74
C TYR A 53 -38.38 -1.76 -7.10
N LYS A 54 -38.27 -1.48 -5.82
CA LYS A 54 -37.06 -1.74 -5.06
C LYS A 54 -36.98 -3.24 -4.83
N VAL A 55 -36.13 -3.90 -5.61
CA VAL A 55 -35.80 -5.32 -5.40
C VAL A 55 -35.30 -5.46 -3.96
N ASP A 56 -35.82 -6.43 -3.23
CA ASP A 56 -35.42 -6.69 -1.87
C ASP A 56 -33.90 -7.01 -1.88
N ALA A 57 -33.14 -6.34 -1.02
CA ALA A 57 -31.70 -6.53 -0.92
C ALA A 57 -31.30 -8.01 -0.72
N SER A 58 -32.21 -8.83 -0.17
CA SER A 58 -32.02 -10.28 -0.03
C SER A 58 -31.93 -11.03 -1.37
N GLU A 59 -32.59 -10.56 -2.42
CA GLU A 59 -32.51 -11.18 -3.76
C GLU A 59 -31.24 -10.78 -4.51
N LEU A 60 -30.75 -9.55 -4.31
CA LEU A 60 -29.51 -9.07 -4.87
C LEU A 60 -28.27 -9.69 -4.18
N THR A 61 -28.39 -10.07 -2.92
CA THR A 61 -27.30 -10.63 -2.12
C THR A 61 -26.80 -11.99 -2.59
N SER A 62 -27.63 -12.75 -3.30
CA SER A 62 -27.24 -14.02 -3.90
C SER A 62 -26.25 -13.85 -5.06
N MET A 63 -26.11 -12.62 -5.59
CA MET A 63 -25.25 -12.32 -6.75
C MET A 63 -23.85 -11.86 -6.37
N ILE A 64 -23.65 -11.34 -5.14
CA ILE A 64 -22.31 -10.93 -4.69
C ILE A 64 -21.56 -12.14 -4.19
N LYS A 65 -20.38 -12.39 -4.75
CA LYS A 65 -19.56 -13.55 -4.40
C LYS A 65 -18.08 -13.25 -4.59
N VAL A 66 -17.27 -13.57 -3.60
CA VAL A 66 -15.83 -13.71 -3.77
C VAL A 66 -15.55 -15.15 -4.18
N SER A 67 -15.03 -15.35 -5.38
CA SER A 67 -14.77 -16.69 -5.95
C SER A 67 -13.39 -17.18 -5.53
N ASN A 68 -12.34 -16.52 -6.00
CA ASN A 68 -10.96 -16.95 -5.79
C ASN A 68 -10.07 -15.79 -5.32
N VAL A 69 -8.99 -16.17 -4.67
CA VAL A 69 -7.81 -15.34 -4.40
C VAL A 69 -6.67 -16.02 -5.15
N THR A 70 -5.92 -15.28 -5.96
CA THR A 70 -4.90 -15.86 -6.84
C THR A 70 -3.64 -15.00 -6.76
N ASP A 71 -2.50 -15.62 -6.49
CA ASP A 71 -1.20 -14.97 -6.57
C ASP A 71 -0.88 -14.57 -8.03
N VAL A 72 -0.42 -13.34 -8.27
CA VAL A 72 -0.17 -12.84 -9.64
C VAL A 72 1.07 -13.50 -10.24
N ALA A 73 2.11 -13.72 -9.45
CA ALA A 73 3.38 -14.21 -9.94
C ALA A 73 3.32 -15.71 -10.32
N THR A 74 2.61 -16.52 -9.52
CA THR A 74 2.54 -17.98 -9.71
C THR A 74 1.23 -18.46 -10.34
N MET A 75 0.19 -17.62 -10.34
CA MET A 75 -1.18 -17.96 -10.73
C MET A 75 -1.82 -19.05 -9.85
N HIS A 76 -1.28 -19.33 -8.68
CA HIS A 76 -1.84 -20.30 -7.75
C HIS A 76 -3.04 -19.72 -7.00
N ILE A 77 -4.12 -20.52 -6.96
CA ILE A 77 -5.35 -20.16 -6.25
C ILE A 77 -5.19 -20.46 -4.76
N GLY A 78 -5.62 -19.52 -3.93
CA GLY A 78 -5.55 -19.63 -2.46
C GLY A 78 -4.17 -19.30 -1.89
N GLU A 79 -3.26 -18.79 -2.71
CA GLU A 79 -1.93 -18.37 -2.27
C GLU A 79 -1.75 -16.85 -2.38
N ILE A 80 -0.94 -16.31 -1.49
CA ILE A 80 -0.48 -14.91 -1.47
C ILE A 80 1.00 -14.94 -1.10
N ARG A 81 1.82 -14.15 -1.80
CA ARG A 81 3.26 -14.13 -1.61
C ARG A 81 3.70 -12.78 -1.04
N GLY A 82 3.89 -12.72 0.27
CA GLY A 82 4.43 -11.56 0.98
C GLY A 82 3.76 -10.24 0.59
N THR A 83 4.52 -9.36 -0.02
CA THR A 83 4.08 -8.04 -0.50
C THR A 83 3.76 -8.02 -2.01
N ASP A 84 3.83 -9.16 -2.69
CA ASP A 84 3.50 -9.27 -4.09
C ASP A 84 2.00 -9.05 -4.34
N GLU A 85 1.66 -8.75 -5.58
CA GLU A 85 0.27 -8.55 -5.97
C GLU A 85 -0.50 -9.87 -5.99
N PHE A 86 -1.73 -9.82 -5.52
CA PHE A 86 -2.70 -10.90 -5.63
C PHE A 86 -4.03 -10.38 -6.15
N ILE A 87 -4.80 -11.28 -6.75
CA ILE A 87 -6.08 -10.96 -7.37
C ILE A 87 -7.20 -11.58 -6.57
N ILE A 88 -8.20 -10.79 -6.26
CA ILE A 88 -9.49 -11.23 -5.74
C ILE A 88 -10.47 -11.22 -6.91
N THR A 89 -11.03 -12.38 -7.24
CA THR A 89 -12.05 -12.49 -8.29
C THR A 89 -13.40 -12.83 -7.70
N GLY A 90 -14.45 -12.35 -8.34
CA GLY A 90 -15.81 -12.61 -7.89
C GLY A 90 -16.85 -11.84 -8.68
N ASN A 91 -18.05 -11.78 -8.15
CA ASN A 91 -19.10 -10.90 -8.65
C ASN A 91 -19.38 -9.84 -7.57
N GLY A 92 -19.44 -8.58 -7.95
CA GLY A 92 -19.62 -7.47 -7.02
C GLY A 92 -18.40 -7.19 -6.13
N VAL A 93 -17.19 -7.58 -6.55
CA VAL A 93 -15.94 -7.21 -5.86
C VAL A 93 -15.49 -5.87 -6.38
N THR A 94 -15.72 -4.82 -5.59
CA THR A 94 -15.39 -3.43 -5.96
C THR A 94 -14.14 -2.93 -5.24
N LEU A 95 -14.08 -3.02 -3.93
CA LEU A 95 -12.95 -2.62 -3.07
C LEU A 95 -12.45 -1.17 -3.28
N ASP A 96 -13.23 -0.31 -3.91
CA ASP A 96 -12.90 1.09 -4.21
C ASP A 96 -13.77 2.10 -3.46
N ALA A 97 -14.79 1.62 -2.73
CA ALA A 97 -15.66 2.49 -1.94
C ALA A 97 -15.19 2.61 -0.48
N PRO A 98 -15.47 3.74 0.19
CA PRO A 98 -15.20 3.89 1.61
C PRO A 98 -15.85 2.78 2.45
N GLY A 99 -15.06 2.11 3.29
CA GLY A 99 -15.50 0.99 4.11
C GLY A 99 -15.33 -0.39 3.49
N GLU A 100 -14.95 -0.47 2.20
CA GLU A 100 -14.52 -1.72 1.58
C GLU A 100 -13.06 -2.02 1.94
N SER A 101 -12.73 -3.30 2.05
CA SER A 101 -11.37 -3.71 2.41
C SER A 101 -11.12 -5.19 2.14
N ALA A 102 -9.83 -5.53 2.00
CA ALA A 102 -9.35 -6.90 2.05
C ALA A 102 -8.31 -7.00 3.17
N LYS A 103 -8.54 -7.86 4.16
CA LYS A 103 -7.74 -7.94 5.38
C LYS A 103 -7.25 -9.36 5.62
N LEU A 104 -5.98 -9.49 5.98
CA LEU A 104 -5.41 -10.74 6.44
C LEU A 104 -5.69 -10.91 7.94
N VAL A 105 -6.30 -12.02 8.31
CA VAL A 105 -6.79 -12.27 9.67
C VAL A 105 -6.28 -13.63 10.15
N ASP A 106 -5.76 -13.66 11.37
CA ASP A 106 -5.32 -14.91 12.00
C ASP A 106 -6.50 -15.86 12.23
N LYS A 107 -6.34 -17.14 11.87
CA LYS A 107 -7.41 -18.14 11.97
C LYS A 107 -7.80 -18.46 13.41
N LYS A 108 -6.88 -18.36 14.35
CA LYS A 108 -7.09 -18.76 15.75
C LYS A 108 -7.56 -17.58 16.61
N THR A 109 -6.83 -16.48 16.53
CA THR A 109 -7.09 -15.30 17.36
C THR A 109 -8.14 -14.36 16.79
N GLN A 110 -8.44 -14.50 15.49
CA GLN A 110 -9.28 -13.56 14.71
C GLN A 110 -8.73 -12.14 14.70
N ALA A 111 -7.44 -11.96 15.02
CA ALA A 111 -6.77 -10.67 14.96
C ALA A 111 -6.52 -10.28 13.52
N GLU A 112 -6.73 -9.01 13.21
CA GLU A 112 -6.33 -8.38 11.96
C GLU A 112 -4.82 -8.20 11.96
N LEU A 113 -4.14 -8.70 10.94
CA LEU A 113 -2.68 -8.68 10.82
C LEU A 113 -2.19 -7.70 9.78
N ALA A 114 -2.91 -7.56 8.67
CA ALA A 114 -2.58 -6.66 7.60
C ALA A 114 -3.84 -6.26 6.82
N THR A 115 -3.86 -5.03 6.30
CA THR A 115 -4.88 -4.56 5.36
C THR A 115 -4.23 -4.39 3.99
N ALA A 116 -4.86 -4.94 2.96
CA ALA A 116 -4.36 -4.84 1.60
C ALA A 116 -4.65 -3.46 1.01
N GLU A 117 -3.69 -2.95 0.25
CA GLU A 117 -3.87 -1.82 -0.65
C GLU A 117 -4.49 -2.30 -1.95
N VAL A 118 -5.44 -1.56 -2.47
CA VAL A 118 -6.07 -1.84 -3.76
C VAL A 118 -5.26 -1.17 -4.86
N VAL A 119 -4.66 -1.98 -5.73
CA VAL A 119 -3.87 -1.49 -6.87
C VAL A 119 -4.77 -1.13 -8.05
N SER A 120 -5.76 -1.99 -8.33
CA SER A 120 -6.72 -1.76 -9.41
C SER A 120 -8.00 -2.56 -9.23
N VAL A 121 -9.10 -2.03 -9.78
CA VAL A 121 -10.40 -2.71 -9.82
C VAL A 121 -10.90 -2.77 -11.25
N SER A 122 -11.44 -3.91 -11.65
CA SER A 122 -12.02 -4.12 -12.98
C SER A 122 -13.47 -4.57 -12.90
N LYS A 123 -14.39 -3.67 -13.25
CA LYS A 123 -15.83 -3.90 -13.48
C LYS A 123 -16.56 -4.71 -12.39
N GLY A 124 -16.17 -4.58 -11.13
CA GLY A 124 -16.78 -5.30 -10.01
C GLY A 124 -16.60 -6.82 -10.06
N GLN A 125 -15.63 -7.31 -10.84
CA GLN A 125 -15.34 -8.74 -10.97
C GLN A 125 -13.95 -9.13 -10.49
N ARG A 126 -13.04 -8.15 -10.47
CA ARG A 126 -11.65 -8.39 -10.14
C ARG A 126 -11.06 -7.17 -9.43
N ALA A 127 -10.42 -7.40 -8.31
CA ALA A 127 -9.57 -6.42 -7.65
C ALA A 127 -8.14 -6.98 -7.55
N THR A 128 -7.16 -6.19 -7.94
CA THR A 128 -5.74 -6.49 -7.70
C THR A 128 -5.33 -5.76 -6.44
N CYS A 129 -4.73 -6.48 -5.52
CA CYS A 129 -4.36 -6.00 -4.20
C CYS A 129 -2.92 -6.41 -3.88
N LYS A 130 -2.29 -5.71 -2.92
CA LYS A 130 -1.01 -6.09 -2.33
C LYS A 130 -1.00 -5.75 -0.84
N PHE A 131 -0.15 -6.40 -0.07
CA PHE A 131 0.13 -5.98 1.30
C PHE A 131 1.36 -5.08 1.35
N ALA A 132 1.29 -4.02 2.13
CA ALA A 132 2.48 -3.29 2.53
C ALA A 132 3.19 -4.00 3.70
N ALA A 133 4.44 -3.63 3.98
CA ALA A 133 5.12 -4.02 5.19
C ALA A 133 4.31 -3.58 6.42
N VAL A 134 4.21 -4.44 7.45
CA VAL A 134 3.43 -4.17 8.66
C VAL A 134 4.29 -4.30 9.91
N THR A 135 4.02 -3.49 10.92
CA THR A 135 4.76 -3.52 12.19
C THR A 135 4.74 -4.94 12.80
N GLY A 136 5.91 -5.48 13.08
CA GLY A 136 6.09 -6.83 13.56
C GLY A 136 6.11 -7.92 12.50
N GLY A 137 5.82 -7.57 11.24
CA GLY A 137 5.72 -8.54 10.15
C GLY A 137 4.60 -9.56 10.33
N VAL A 138 4.35 -10.37 9.30
CA VAL A 138 3.45 -11.54 9.38
C VAL A 138 4.17 -12.75 8.80
N ALA A 139 4.31 -13.79 9.59
CA ALA A 139 4.98 -15.04 9.18
C ALA A 139 4.20 -15.73 8.05
N ALA A 140 4.90 -16.52 7.23
CA ALA A 140 4.27 -17.44 6.29
C ALA A 140 3.37 -18.45 7.05
N GLY A 141 2.20 -18.77 6.48
CA GLY A 141 1.25 -19.65 7.15
C GLY A 141 -0.16 -19.60 6.57
N GLN A 142 -1.10 -20.16 7.33
CA GLN A 142 -2.51 -20.28 6.95
C GLN A 142 -3.36 -19.19 7.63
N TYR A 143 -4.05 -18.40 6.84
CA TYR A 143 -4.83 -17.25 7.29
C TYR A 143 -6.24 -17.21 6.68
N TRP A 144 -7.07 -16.29 7.14
CA TRP A 144 -8.26 -15.87 6.45
C TRP A 144 -7.98 -14.57 5.69
N LEU A 145 -8.35 -14.50 4.43
CA LEU A 145 -8.56 -13.23 3.76
C LEU A 145 -10.03 -12.83 3.93
N VAL A 146 -10.26 -11.77 4.68
CA VAL A 146 -11.58 -11.20 4.93
C VAL A 146 -11.79 -10.06 3.97
N VAL A 147 -12.73 -10.23 3.06
CA VAL A 147 -13.09 -9.24 2.03
C VAL A 147 -14.41 -8.62 2.41
N THR A 148 -14.42 -7.31 2.60
CA THR A 148 -15.62 -6.50 2.86
C THR A 148 -15.90 -5.67 1.63
N THR A 149 -17.08 -5.81 1.03
CA THR A 149 -17.49 -5.08 -0.16
C THR A 149 -18.99 -4.75 -0.10
N PHE A 150 -19.39 -3.63 -0.69
CA PHE A 150 -20.80 -3.29 -0.89
C PHE A 150 -21.37 -3.92 -2.17
N GLY A 151 -20.53 -4.24 -3.13
CA GLY A 151 -20.82 -5.03 -4.33
C GLY A 151 -21.56 -4.29 -5.42
N LEU A 152 -22.67 -3.69 -5.14
CA LEU A 152 -23.49 -3.01 -6.12
C LEU A 152 -23.78 -1.55 -5.72
N ILE A 153 -23.91 -0.70 -6.72
CA ILE A 153 -24.24 0.72 -6.51
C ILE A 153 -25.59 0.82 -5.76
N GLY A 154 -25.57 1.51 -4.62
CA GLY A 154 -26.72 1.76 -3.78
C GLY A 154 -26.92 0.79 -2.61
N GLU A 155 -26.12 -0.26 -2.46
CA GLU A 155 -26.10 -1.03 -1.23
C GLU A 155 -25.47 -0.22 -0.08
N THR A 156 -26.13 -0.23 1.07
CA THR A 156 -25.66 0.48 2.27
C THR A 156 -25.06 -0.46 3.32
N MET A 157 -25.25 -1.77 3.16
CA MET A 157 -24.74 -2.78 4.08
C MET A 157 -23.57 -3.54 3.46
N PRO A 158 -22.41 -3.53 4.09
CA PRO A 158 -21.25 -4.27 3.60
C PRO A 158 -21.49 -5.78 3.71
N ARG A 159 -20.99 -6.52 2.72
CA ARG A 159 -20.93 -7.97 2.73
C ARG A 159 -19.52 -8.41 3.09
N VAL A 160 -19.43 -9.40 3.97
CA VAL A 160 -18.16 -9.91 4.48
C VAL A 160 -17.96 -11.34 4.02
N PHE A 161 -16.89 -11.58 3.30
CA PHE A 161 -16.50 -12.89 2.80
C PHE A 161 -15.18 -13.32 3.45
N ARG A 162 -15.08 -14.58 3.80
CA ARG A 162 -13.85 -15.18 4.34
C ARG A 162 -13.34 -16.23 3.40
N LYS A 163 -12.10 -16.09 2.93
CA LYS A 163 -11.42 -17.06 2.09
C LYS A 163 -10.20 -17.59 2.81
N PRO A 164 -10.03 -18.92 2.89
CA PRO A 164 -8.79 -19.49 3.40
C PRO A 164 -7.69 -19.19 2.39
N VAL A 165 -6.56 -18.65 2.86
CA VAL A 165 -5.38 -18.39 2.05
C VAL A 165 -4.12 -18.91 2.75
N THR A 166 -3.13 -19.24 1.92
CA THR A 166 -1.77 -19.53 2.36
C THR A 166 -0.89 -18.34 2.04
N LEU A 167 -0.34 -17.71 3.05
CA LEU A 167 0.75 -16.75 2.88
C LEU A 167 2.03 -17.56 2.69
N VAL A 168 2.56 -17.60 1.47
CA VAL A 168 3.72 -18.44 1.10
C VAL A 168 5.02 -17.80 1.58
N GLU A 169 5.12 -16.48 1.45
CA GLU A 169 6.23 -15.69 1.95
C GLU A 169 5.74 -14.71 3.01
N ALA A 170 6.58 -14.44 4.01
CA ALA A 170 6.24 -13.52 5.09
C ALA A 170 6.01 -12.09 4.55
N ILE A 171 5.06 -11.37 5.14
CA ILE A 171 4.97 -9.92 4.98
C ILE A 171 6.04 -9.33 5.91
N PRO A 172 7.04 -8.60 5.39
CA PRO A 172 8.11 -8.06 6.21
C PRO A 172 7.61 -6.98 7.17
N ALA A 173 8.32 -6.80 8.26
CA ALA A 173 8.21 -5.57 9.02
C ALA A 173 8.77 -4.40 8.20
N PRO A 174 8.26 -3.17 8.36
CA PRO A 174 8.92 -1.99 7.82
C PRO A 174 10.37 -1.96 8.30
N PRO A 175 11.31 -1.53 7.48
CA PRO A 175 12.68 -1.37 7.92
C PRO A 175 12.72 -0.43 9.13
N GLU A 176 13.49 -0.81 10.14
CA GLU A 176 13.68 0.06 11.30
C GLU A 176 14.52 1.28 10.90
N PRO A 177 14.17 2.48 11.36
CA PRO A 177 14.99 3.66 11.13
C PRO A 177 16.35 3.48 11.82
N ILE A 178 17.43 3.91 11.16
CA ILE A 178 18.79 3.88 11.72
C ILE A 178 18.92 4.87 12.89
N ALA A 179 18.11 5.92 12.88
CA ALA A 179 17.97 6.87 13.97
C ALA A 179 16.57 7.50 13.94
N LYS A 180 16.08 7.90 15.12
CA LYS A 180 14.77 8.57 15.24
C LYS A 180 14.79 9.54 16.42
N SER A 181 13.96 10.59 16.32
CA SER A 181 13.69 11.50 17.42
C SER A 181 12.85 10.83 18.52
N GLU A 182 12.89 11.38 19.75
CA GLU A 182 12.14 10.84 20.89
C GLU A 182 10.63 10.86 20.65
N ASP A 183 10.12 11.87 19.95
CA ASP A 183 8.70 11.97 19.57
C ASP A 183 8.32 11.11 18.35
N GLY A 184 9.30 10.53 17.67
CA GLY A 184 9.10 9.66 16.52
C GLY A 184 8.67 10.38 15.23
N ILE A 185 8.71 11.72 15.18
CA ILE A 185 8.36 12.52 13.99
C ILE A 185 9.49 12.44 12.96
N THR A 186 10.74 12.61 13.40
CA THR A 186 11.91 12.45 12.55
C THR A 186 12.39 11.01 12.58
N LYS A 187 12.52 10.41 11.41
CA LYS A 187 13.08 9.07 11.22
C LYS A 187 14.05 9.08 10.07
N VAL A 188 15.28 8.68 10.32
CA VAL A 188 16.29 8.50 9.27
C VAL A 188 16.32 7.04 8.90
N MET A 189 16.00 6.74 7.65
CA MET A 189 15.95 5.38 7.12
C MET A 189 17.26 4.96 6.48
N THR A 190 17.94 5.91 5.80
CA THR A 190 19.25 5.67 5.19
C THR A 190 20.18 6.85 5.38
N PHE A 191 21.46 6.57 5.44
CA PHE A 191 22.53 7.57 5.46
C PHE A 191 23.66 7.06 4.58
N VAL A 192 23.82 7.63 3.39
CA VAL A 192 24.78 7.15 2.41
C VAL A 192 25.66 8.28 1.86
N ASP A 193 26.88 7.94 1.46
CA ASP A 193 27.74 8.79 0.65
C ASP A 193 27.10 9.01 -0.73
N ALA A 194 26.96 10.26 -1.15
CA ALA A 194 26.26 10.64 -2.38
C ALA A 194 26.94 10.15 -3.66
N VAL A 195 28.24 9.87 -3.59
CA VAL A 195 29.04 9.46 -4.74
C VAL A 195 29.27 7.95 -4.76
N THR A 196 29.64 7.38 -3.62
CA THR A 196 30.00 5.95 -3.53
C THR A 196 28.81 5.06 -3.19
N GLY A 197 27.74 5.62 -2.61
CA GLY A 197 26.60 4.88 -2.08
C GLY A 197 26.89 4.08 -0.81
N ALA A 198 28.06 4.28 -0.19
CA ALA A 198 28.45 3.55 1.02
C ALA A 198 27.56 3.95 2.20
N ASP A 199 27.07 2.93 2.94
CA ASP A 199 26.22 3.14 4.11
C ASP A 199 27.06 3.64 5.28
N ARG A 200 26.74 4.83 5.77
CA ARG A 200 27.38 5.52 6.92
C ARG A 200 28.90 5.64 6.82
N VAL A 201 29.45 5.64 5.61
CA VAL A 201 30.87 5.90 5.35
C VAL A 201 30.96 6.98 4.29
N ILE A 202 31.43 8.17 4.66
CA ILE A 202 31.59 9.32 3.77
C ILE A 202 33.06 9.45 3.40
N THR A 203 33.34 9.47 2.11
CA THR A 203 34.71 9.49 1.59
C THR A 203 35.09 10.90 1.14
N GLY A 204 36.14 11.43 1.72
CA GLY A 204 36.71 12.74 1.36
C GLY A 204 35.67 13.86 1.59
N MET A 205 35.58 14.77 0.61
CA MET A 205 34.64 15.89 0.64
C MET A 205 33.28 15.56 0.00
N ASN A 206 32.94 14.29 -0.14
CA ASN A 206 31.65 13.93 -0.72
C ASN A 206 30.49 14.43 0.15
N ASP A 207 29.41 14.80 -0.53
CA ASP A 207 28.13 15.02 0.14
C ASP A 207 27.60 13.67 0.66
N PHE A 208 26.80 13.73 1.71
CA PHE A 208 25.99 12.60 2.17
C PHE A 208 24.51 12.86 1.91
N VAL A 209 23.76 11.80 1.81
CA VAL A 209 22.30 11.81 1.62
C VAL A 209 21.65 11.06 2.75
N LEU A 210 20.76 11.74 3.47
CA LEU A 210 19.82 11.15 4.40
C LEU A 210 18.46 11.02 3.72
N ASP A 211 17.82 9.86 3.84
CA ASP A 211 16.44 9.67 3.39
C ASP A 211 15.57 9.21 4.58
N GLY A 212 14.35 9.71 4.66
CA GLY A 212 13.49 9.40 5.80
C GLY A 212 12.26 10.28 5.90
N GLU A 213 11.70 10.35 7.10
CA GLU A 213 10.54 11.16 7.45
C GLU A 213 10.95 12.34 8.32
N GLY A 214 10.32 13.50 8.12
CA GLY A 214 10.53 14.68 8.97
C GLY A 214 11.94 15.27 8.87
N LEU A 215 12.61 15.18 7.72
CA LEU A 215 13.97 15.69 7.49
C LEU A 215 14.00 17.11 6.90
N GLU A 216 12.89 17.85 6.99
CA GLU A 216 12.80 19.19 6.44
C GLU A 216 13.60 20.18 7.29
N LEU A 217 14.53 20.91 6.66
CA LEU A 217 15.17 22.07 7.26
C LEU A 217 14.20 23.24 7.31
N ALA A 218 14.22 24.03 8.38
CA ALA A 218 13.47 25.26 8.43
C ALA A 218 13.96 26.22 7.34
N GLU A 219 13.03 26.84 6.59
CA GLU A 219 13.34 27.78 5.50
C GLU A 219 14.13 29.02 5.97
N ASP A 220 13.95 29.38 7.22
CA ASP A 220 14.63 30.53 7.84
C ASP A 220 15.85 30.03 8.66
N GLY A 221 16.97 29.76 8.07
CA GLY A 221 18.23 29.42 8.73
C GLY A 221 18.63 30.29 9.94
N GLY A 222 17.66 30.67 10.78
CA GLY A 222 17.59 31.92 11.46
C GLY A 222 17.88 31.96 12.95
N ASP A 223 17.76 30.91 13.72
CA ASP A 223 17.92 31.01 15.17
C ASP A 223 19.19 30.35 15.76
N GLY A 224 20.02 29.74 14.87
CA GLY A 224 21.25 29.06 15.30
C GLY A 224 21.00 27.74 16.06
N VAL A 225 19.75 27.36 16.26
CA VAL A 225 19.35 26.15 16.99
C VAL A 225 19.01 25.00 16.01
N THR A 226 18.32 25.32 14.92
CA THR A 226 17.96 24.32 13.91
C THR A 226 19.07 24.13 12.87
N GLY A 227 19.36 22.90 12.49
CA GLY A 227 20.36 22.63 11.47
C GLY A 227 20.95 21.23 11.49
N VAL A 228 22.01 21.10 10.72
CA VAL A 228 22.81 19.89 10.62
C VAL A 228 24.18 20.17 11.23
N LYS A 229 24.57 19.42 12.22
CA LYS A 229 25.83 19.59 12.94
C LYS A 229 26.64 18.30 12.93
N CYS A 230 27.95 18.42 12.79
CA CYS A 230 28.86 17.29 12.82
C CYS A 230 29.86 17.47 13.99
N SER A 231 30.10 16.40 14.73
CA SER A 231 31.20 16.34 15.70
C SER A 231 32.14 15.19 15.34
N GLY A 232 33.41 15.35 15.65
CA GLY A 232 34.43 14.37 15.33
C GLY A 232 35.80 14.75 15.86
N PRO A 233 36.84 13.95 15.57
CA PRO A 233 38.19 14.20 16.07
C PRO A 233 38.73 15.58 15.69
N GLY A 234 39.34 16.28 16.65
CA GLY A 234 39.90 17.60 16.42
C GLY A 234 38.93 18.76 16.41
N LEU A 235 37.62 18.51 16.56
CA LEU A 235 36.64 19.55 16.79
C LEU A 235 36.43 19.76 18.30
N GLU A 236 36.64 20.99 18.79
CA GLU A 236 36.32 21.38 20.16
C GLU A 236 34.81 21.51 20.34
N ASP A 237 34.11 21.96 19.28
CA ASP A 237 32.69 22.14 19.17
C ASP A 237 32.14 21.46 17.89
N TYR A 238 30.85 21.62 17.62
CA TYR A 238 30.22 21.11 16.41
C TYR A 238 30.63 21.93 15.20
N LEU A 239 30.89 21.26 14.10
CA LEU A 239 30.91 21.86 12.77
C LEU A 239 29.45 22.07 12.29
N ASP A 240 29.08 23.30 12.01
CA ASP A 240 27.75 23.62 11.46
C ASP A 240 27.74 23.40 9.95
N LEU A 241 26.93 22.45 9.50
CA LEU A 241 26.75 22.09 8.09
C LEU A 241 25.47 22.70 7.49
N THR A 242 24.71 23.45 8.27
CA THR A 242 23.37 23.92 7.91
C THR A 242 23.35 24.76 6.64
N GLN A 243 24.35 25.65 6.46
CA GLN A 243 24.40 26.53 5.29
C GLN A 243 24.65 25.78 3.97
N GLY A 244 25.29 24.62 4.02
CA GLY A 244 25.53 23.74 2.88
C GLY A 244 24.46 22.69 2.68
N ALA A 245 23.56 22.54 3.65
CA ALA A 245 22.52 21.53 3.62
C ALA A 245 21.32 21.98 2.77
N ARG A 246 20.69 21.05 2.07
CA ARG A 246 19.52 21.28 1.24
C ARG A 246 18.56 20.09 1.28
N ASN A 247 17.28 20.36 1.09
CA ASN A 247 16.28 19.33 0.90
C ASN A 247 16.05 19.05 -0.60
N ASP A 248 15.84 17.78 -0.92
CA ASP A 248 15.37 17.30 -2.22
C ASP A 248 14.27 16.25 -1.98
N GLY A 249 13.03 16.72 -1.89
CA GLY A 249 11.89 15.93 -1.45
C GLY A 249 12.06 15.46 0.01
N SER A 250 11.97 14.14 0.24
CA SER A 250 12.18 13.52 1.55
C SER A 250 13.64 13.43 1.98
N LYS A 251 14.58 13.88 1.13
CA LYS A 251 16.02 13.73 1.35
C LYS A 251 16.63 15.01 1.87
N LEU A 252 17.56 14.84 2.81
CA LEU A 252 18.44 15.88 3.29
C LEU A 252 19.85 15.60 2.77
N ILE A 253 20.45 16.55 2.06
CA ILE A 253 21.77 16.45 1.47
C ILE A 253 22.67 17.50 2.12
N ALA A 254 23.82 17.08 2.62
CA ALA A 254 24.83 17.97 3.17
C ALA A 254 26.24 17.36 3.01
N GLY A 255 27.27 18.12 3.27
CA GLY A 255 28.65 17.65 3.19
C GLY A 255 29.49 18.19 4.33
N VAL A 256 30.53 17.45 4.71
CA VAL A 256 31.49 17.85 5.75
C VAL A 256 32.51 18.91 5.29
N GLY A 257 32.53 19.18 3.98
CA GLY A 257 33.37 20.21 3.37
C GLY A 257 34.86 20.02 3.68
N SER A 258 35.55 21.13 3.93
CA SER A 258 36.99 21.14 4.20
C SER A 258 37.38 20.59 5.57
N TYR A 259 36.44 20.16 6.41
CA TYR A 259 36.81 19.53 7.69
C TYR A 259 37.64 18.28 7.49
N VAL A 260 37.38 17.51 6.43
CA VAL A 260 38.19 16.32 6.09
C VAL A 260 39.69 16.65 5.92
N ASP A 261 40.03 17.86 5.46
CA ASP A 261 41.40 18.27 5.26
C ASP A 261 42.18 18.39 6.57
N THR A 262 41.50 18.62 7.69
CA THR A 262 42.10 18.75 9.01
C THR A 262 42.46 17.42 9.66
N LEU A 263 41.94 16.31 9.12
CA LEU A 263 42.12 14.98 9.67
C LEU A 263 43.42 14.32 9.10
N GLU A 264 43.95 13.34 9.80
CA GLU A 264 44.96 12.45 9.28
C GLU A 264 44.35 11.44 8.29
N PRO A 265 45.11 10.86 7.34
CA PRO A 265 44.59 9.80 6.47
C PRO A 265 44.08 8.60 7.29
N GLY A 266 42.91 8.08 6.90
CA GLY A 266 42.27 6.94 7.56
C GLY A 266 40.77 7.13 7.84
N ASP A 267 40.24 6.22 8.64
CA ASP A 267 38.81 6.21 9.05
C ASP A 267 38.65 6.91 10.41
N HIS A 268 37.74 7.82 10.50
CA HIS A 268 37.42 8.62 11.68
C HIS A 268 35.97 8.47 12.10
N GLU A 269 35.74 8.12 13.36
CA GLU A 269 34.39 8.09 13.93
C GLU A 269 33.88 9.51 14.14
N CYS A 270 32.71 9.79 13.57
CA CYS A 270 32.04 11.07 13.64
C CYS A 270 30.57 10.88 14.02
N HIS A 271 29.95 11.94 14.50
CA HIS A 271 28.54 11.95 14.87
C HIS A 271 27.83 13.10 14.13
N LEU A 272 26.71 12.79 13.50
CA LEU A 272 25.84 13.77 12.87
C LEU A 272 24.66 14.06 13.78
N GLY A 273 24.47 15.31 14.15
CA GLY A 273 23.31 15.79 14.89
C GLY A 273 22.36 16.52 13.96
N LEU A 274 21.09 16.11 13.97
CA LEU A 274 20.00 16.80 13.27
C LEU A 274 19.16 17.55 14.29
N TYR A 275 19.09 18.86 14.13
CA TYR A 275 18.27 19.78 14.93
C TYR A 275 17.19 20.34 14.01
N LEU A 276 16.06 19.66 13.96
CA LEU A 276 14.98 19.96 13.00
C LEU A 276 13.81 20.58 13.77
N LYS A 277 13.14 21.54 13.12
CA LYS A 277 12.00 22.23 13.69
C LYS A 277 10.70 21.59 13.21
N HIS A 278 9.91 21.09 14.14
CA HIS A 278 8.56 20.61 13.87
C HIS A 278 7.52 21.45 14.62
N GLY A 279 6.81 22.31 13.91
CA GLY A 279 5.83 23.22 14.52
C GLY A 279 6.47 24.20 15.49
N GLU A 280 5.95 24.26 16.74
CA GLU A 280 6.48 25.12 17.79
C GLU A 280 7.61 24.48 18.63
N ALA A 281 7.88 23.16 18.44
CA ALA A 281 8.91 22.44 19.19
C ALA A 281 10.30 22.68 18.56
N THR A 282 11.28 23.09 19.37
CA THR A 282 12.61 23.51 18.90
C THR A 282 13.75 22.54 19.19
N ASP A 283 13.52 21.40 19.82
CA ASP A 283 14.62 20.56 20.35
C ASP A 283 14.55 19.09 19.93
N LEU A 284 14.28 18.81 18.66
CA LEU A 284 14.29 17.45 18.17
C LEU A 284 15.68 17.05 17.70
N ASN A 285 16.43 16.39 18.57
CA ASN A 285 17.76 15.91 18.29
C ASN A 285 17.73 14.47 17.83
N VAL A 286 18.28 14.24 16.64
CA VAL A 286 18.58 12.91 16.14
C VAL A 286 20.09 12.80 15.97
N TRP A 287 20.68 11.75 16.53
CA TRP A 287 22.12 11.50 16.44
C TRP A 287 22.38 10.25 15.60
N ILE A 288 23.37 10.34 14.72
CA ILE A 288 23.74 9.26 13.81
C ILE A 288 25.26 9.12 13.81
N ASP A 289 25.75 7.95 14.13
CA ASP A 289 27.16 7.61 14.04
C ASP A 289 27.54 7.28 12.61
N PHE A 290 28.64 7.83 12.13
CA PHE A 290 29.16 7.56 10.81
C PHE A 290 30.70 7.60 10.79
N THR A 291 31.28 7.04 9.74
CA THR A 291 32.72 7.07 9.49
C THR A 291 33.04 8.08 8.40
N LEU A 292 33.93 9.01 8.70
CA LEU A 292 34.52 9.90 7.71
C LEU A 292 35.88 9.35 7.30
N ARG A 293 35.99 8.98 6.01
CA ARG A 293 37.24 8.41 5.45
C ARG A 293 38.01 9.48 4.71
N LYS A 294 39.24 9.71 5.14
CA LYS A 294 40.25 10.48 4.41
C LYS A 294 41.21 9.54 3.67
N GLU A 295 41.25 9.63 2.35
CA GLU A 295 42.17 8.92 1.51
C GLU A 295 43.59 9.50 1.51
#